data_21c510274e8935026722362e69be459a
#
_entry.id   21c510274e8935026722362e69be459a
#
_cell.length_a   1.000
_cell.length_b   1.000
_cell.length_c   1.000
_cell.angle_alpha   90.00
_cell.angle_beta   90.00
_cell.angle_gamma   90.00
#
_symmetry.space_group_name_H-M   'P 1'
#
loop_
_entity.id
_entity.type
_entity.pdbx_description
1 polymer ?
#
loop_
_entity_poly.entity_id
_entity_poly.type
_entity_poly.pdbx_seq_one_letter_code
_entity_poly.pdbx_strand_id
1 'polypeptide(L)'
;ERTEKIRATLINLFEDKIVCADCGRKLYFHRKRVDKRKDGAWYAFYECSSSVKRGNLCTPHYTRQDKLEADVLAAIQLQVKAALNYDKLLAKLRNSEGERSIRDQQNALITSLNLKLSGISKKRTRLYEDFTEGVLDEEEYAFAKKAYDEQYVDLSRRLDEAVQRKVKFAEAMSEDNKWLTLMKSVSGATMLSQELVDESVELVKVHEDGSIELVTKYGDIYALTVQSIKEVQEAM
;
A
#
# COMPACT_ATOMS: atom_id res chain seq x y z
N GLU A 1 29.75 17.18 -29.52
CA GLU A 1 28.40 16.91 -30.07
C GLU A 1 27.92 15.48 -29.85
N ARG A 2 28.67 14.42 -30.27
CA ARG A 2 28.26 13.02 -30.10
C ARG A 2 28.24 12.59 -28.61
N THR A 3 29.20 13.01 -27.82
CA THR A 3 29.30 12.69 -26.36
C THR A 3 28.28 13.45 -25.52
N GLU A 4 27.86 14.65 -25.94
CA GLU A 4 26.75 15.38 -25.30
C GLU A 4 25.40 14.76 -25.62
N LYS A 5 25.19 14.26 -26.83
CA LYS A 5 23.98 13.49 -27.19
C LYS A 5 23.84 12.22 -26.34
N ILE A 6 24.92 11.45 -26.16
CA ILE A 6 24.90 10.23 -25.30
C ILE A 6 24.63 10.59 -23.83
N ARG A 7 25.20 11.69 -23.31
CA ARG A 7 24.90 12.18 -21.96
C ARG A 7 23.44 12.60 -21.80
N ALA A 8 22.85 13.17 -22.83
CA ALA A 8 21.45 13.60 -22.83
C ALA A 8 20.46 12.43 -22.84
N THR A 9 20.87 11.22 -23.28
CA THR A 9 20.01 10.03 -23.25
C THR A 9 19.95 9.32 -21.90
N LEU A 10 20.88 9.62 -20.97
CA LEU A 10 20.84 9.10 -19.60
C LEU A 10 19.95 9.97 -18.73
N ILE A 11 18.67 9.67 -18.71
CA ILE A 11 17.63 10.40 -17.97
C ILE A 11 17.44 9.76 -16.60
N ASN A 12 17.22 10.57 -15.58
CA ASN A 12 16.85 10.09 -14.25
C ASN A 12 15.35 9.77 -14.22
N LEU A 13 14.97 8.53 -14.45
CA LEU A 13 13.56 8.10 -14.42
C LEU A 13 12.99 8.01 -13.00
N PHE A 14 13.83 7.93 -11.97
CA PHE A 14 13.44 7.71 -10.58
C PHE A 14 13.65 8.95 -9.69
N GLU A 15 13.55 10.15 -10.26
CA GLU A 15 13.65 11.38 -9.49
C GLU A 15 12.61 11.38 -8.37
N ASP A 16 13.07 11.63 -7.13
CA ASP A 16 12.26 11.59 -5.90
C ASP A 16 11.63 10.23 -5.51
N LYS A 17 11.84 9.19 -6.31
CA LYS A 17 11.26 7.86 -6.10
C LYS A 17 12.28 6.80 -5.68
N ILE A 18 13.55 7.15 -5.45
CA ILE A 18 14.59 6.19 -5.09
C ILE A 18 15.24 6.54 -3.76
N VAL A 19 15.24 5.59 -2.82
CA VAL A 19 15.78 5.76 -1.46
C VAL A 19 16.67 4.58 -1.06
N CYS A 20 17.52 4.83 -0.08
CA CYS A 20 18.31 3.80 0.59
C CYS A 20 17.38 2.97 1.51
N ALA A 21 17.47 1.65 1.44
CA ALA A 21 16.67 0.77 2.27
C ALA A 21 17.01 0.90 3.76
N ASP A 22 18.28 1.21 4.10
CA ASP A 22 18.75 1.26 5.49
C ASP A 22 18.49 2.62 6.15
N CYS A 23 18.85 3.72 5.47
CA CYS A 23 18.75 5.06 6.09
C CYS A 23 17.56 5.91 5.61
N GLY A 24 16.76 5.41 4.64
CA GLY A 24 15.58 6.08 4.10
C GLY A 24 15.85 7.34 3.27
N ARG A 25 17.13 7.73 3.09
CA ARG A 25 17.48 8.96 2.35
C ARG A 25 17.54 8.69 0.86
N LYS A 26 17.27 9.74 0.06
CA LYS A 26 17.33 9.68 -1.41
C LYS A 26 18.71 9.25 -1.89
N LEU A 27 18.75 8.47 -2.95
CA LEU A 27 19.95 8.22 -3.71
C LEU A 27 20.14 9.34 -4.74
N TYR A 28 21.38 9.76 -4.93
CA TYR A 28 21.73 10.74 -5.94
C TYR A 28 22.04 10.09 -7.27
N PHE A 29 21.52 10.69 -8.33
CA PHE A 29 21.78 10.28 -9.69
C PHE A 29 23.08 10.92 -10.21
N HIS A 30 24.00 10.10 -10.68
CA HIS A 30 25.29 10.51 -11.21
C HIS A 30 25.49 9.99 -12.62
N ARG A 31 26.18 10.78 -13.43
CA ARG A 31 26.64 10.40 -14.76
C ARG A 31 28.15 10.43 -14.79
N LYS A 32 28.79 9.37 -15.24
CA LYS A 32 30.25 9.24 -15.27
C LYS A 32 30.71 8.67 -16.61
N ARG A 33 31.89 9.06 -17.07
CA ARG A 33 32.55 8.42 -18.21
C ARG A 33 33.27 7.17 -17.75
N VAL A 34 33.23 6.13 -18.56
CA VAL A 34 33.99 4.88 -18.35
C VAL A 34 35.47 5.16 -18.50
N ASP A 35 35.84 5.99 -19.51
CA ASP A 35 37.22 6.38 -19.79
C ASP A 35 37.32 7.91 -19.86
N LYS A 36 38.47 8.48 -19.44
CA LYS A 36 38.78 9.91 -19.52
C LYS A 36 38.98 10.40 -20.98
N ARG A 37 39.03 9.50 -21.97
CA ARG A 37 39.12 9.86 -23.37
C ARG A 37 37.89 10.56 -23.86
N LYS A 38 38.02 11.49 -24.81
CA LYS A 38 36.89 12.29 -25.35
C LYS A 38 35.75 11.41 -25.89
N ASP A 39 36.02 10.20 -26.34
CA ASP A 39 35.06 9.25 -26.93
C ASP A 39 34.55 8.18 -25.93
N GLY A 40 34.91 8.27 -24.67
CA GLY A 40 34.52 7.33 -23.62
C GLY A 40 33.00 7.23 -23.45
N ALA A 41 32.51 5.99 -23.35
CA ALA A 41 31.10 5.72 -23.06
C ALA A 41 30.69 6.34 -21.70
N TRP A 42 29.46 6.82 -21.64
CA TRP A 42 28.87 7.28 -20.39
C TRP A 42 28.01 6.19 -19.77
N TYR A 43 27.98 6.17 -18.44
CA TYR A 43 27.04 5.39 -17.68
C TYR A 43 26.45 6.24 -16.55
N ALA A 44 25.28 5.86 -16.07
CA ALA A 44 24.66 6.49 -14.94
C ALA A 44 24.47 5.49 -13.79
N PHE A 45 24.43 6.02 -12.57
CA PHE A 45 24.26 5.23 -11.36
C PHE A 45 23.62 6.06 -10.26
N TYR A 46 23.09 5.36 -9.29
CA TYR A 46 22.50 5.93 -8.08
C TYR A 46 23.37 5.55 -6.88
N GLU A 47 23.57 6.49 -5.96
CA GLU A 47 24.40 6.31 -4.79
C GLU A 47 23.79 6.98 -3.56
N CYS A 48 23.87 6.31 -2.39
CA CYS A 48 23.30 6.82 -1.15
C CYS A 48 23.98 8.13 -0.70
N SER A 49 23.19 9.17 -0.47
CA SER A 49 23.66 10.48 -0.06
C SER A 49 24.38 10.49 1.29
N SER A 50 24.06 9.54 2.18
CA SER A 50 24.61 9.46 3.53
C SER A 50 25.97 8.79 3.56
N SER A 51 26.25 7.87 2.65
CA SER A 51 27.58 7.23 2.54
C SER A 51 28.61 8.18 1.92
N VAL A 52 28.16 9.05 0.99
CA VAL A 52 29.07 9.94 0.24
C VAL A 52 29.35 11.26 0.93
N LYS A 53 28.29 11.93 1.45
CA LYS A 53 28.38 13.33 1.91
C LYS A 53 28.49 13.50 3.42
N ARG A 54 28.15 12.49 4.23
CA ARG A 54 28.02 12.65 5.68
C ARG A 54 28.89 11.72 6.53
N GLY A 55 30.08 11.40 6.06
CA GLY A 55 31.08 10.73 6.89
C GLY A 55 30.63 9.34 7.38
N ASN A 56 30.22 8.46 6.47
CA ASN A 56 29.90 7.06 6.75
C ASN A 56 28.72 6.84 7.73
N LEU A 57 27.68 7.68 7.66
CA LEU A 57 26.44 7.47 8.43
C LEU A 57 25.56 6.35 7.87
N CYS A 58 25.98 5.73 6.76
CA CYS A 58 25.31 4.59 6.12
C CYS A 58 26.35 3.78 5.36
N THR A 59 26.11 2.49 5.19
CA THR A 59 26.92 1.64 4.28
C THR A 59 26.75 2.10 2.82
N PRO A 60 27.70 1.81 1.93
CA PRO A 60 27.60 2.19 0.52
C PRO A 60 26.46 1.45 -0.16
N HIS A 61 25.43 2.19 -0.60
CA HIS A 61 24.35 1.69 -1.44
C HIS A 61 24.54 2.27 -2.83
N TYR A 62 24.71 1.40 -3.80
CA TYR A 62 25.04 1.76 -5.18
C TYR A 62 24.31 0.83 -6.13
N THR A 63 23.71 1.39 -7.18
CA THR A 63 23.18 0.59 -8.30
C THR A 63 23.38 1.34 -9.62
N ARG A 64 23.66 0.59 -10.69
CA ARG A 64 23.73 1.16 -12.03
C ARG A 64 22.33 1.39 -12.57
N GLN A 65 22.17 2.44 -13.38
CA GLN A 65 20.89 2.78 -13.99
C GLN A 65 20.34 1.62 -14.84
N ASP A 66 21.17 1.05 -15.71
CA ASP A 66 20.78 -0.05 -16.61
C ASP A 66 20.26 -1.28 -15.83
N LYS A 67 20.95 -1.66 -14.74
CA LYS A 67 20.51 -2.75 -13.87
C LYS A 67 19.20 -2.40 -13.15
N LEU A 68 19.13 -1.20 -12.57
CA LEU A 68 17.93 -0.74 -11.86
C LEU A 68 16.69 -0.74 -12.76
N GLU A 69 16.83 -0.20 -13.98
CA GLU A 69 15.73 -0.17 -14.94
C GLU A 69 15.28 -1.58 -15.34
N ALA A 70 16.22 -2.51 -15.55
CA ALA A 70 15.91 -3.90 -15.85
C ALA A 70 15.20 -4.59 -14.69
N ASP A 71 15.68 -4.40 -13.46
CA ASP A 71 15.11 -5.01 -12.25
C ASP A 71 13.68 -4.46 -11.96
N VAL A 72 13.47 -3.15 -12.10
CA VAL A 72 12.16 -2.53 -11.94
C VAL A 72 11.18 -3.00 -13.01
N LEU A 73 11.60 -3.04 -14.27
CA LEU A 73 10.77 -3.54 -15.37
C LEU A 73 10.36 -5.00 -15.13
N ALA A 74 11.31 -5.84 -14.74
CA ALA A 74 11.04 -7.25 -14.44
C ALA A 74 10.04 -7.41 -13.28
N ALA A 75 10.16 -6.59 -12.23
CA ALA A 75 9.23 -6.58 -11.11
C ALA A 75 7.82 -6.15 -11.54
N ILE A 76 7.70 -5.12 -12.36
CA ILE A 76 6.39 -4.69 -12.93
C ILE A 76 5.79 -5.81 -13.78
N GLN A 77 6.57 -6.42 -14.67
CA GLN A 77 6.09 -7.52 -15.52
C GLN A 77 5.65 -8.75 -14.72
N LEU A 78 6.28 -9.03 -13.58
CA LEU A 78 5.84 -10.08 -12.66
C LEU A 78 4.48 -9.76 -12.06
N GLN A 79 4.27 -8.51 -11.63
CA GLN A 79 2.97 -8.06 -11.11
C GLN A 79 1.88 -8.07 -12.18
N VAL A 80 2.20 -7.72 -13.43
CA VAL A 80 1.26 -7.83 -14.56
C VAL A 80 0.82 -9.27 -14.77
N LYS A 81 1.74 -10.23 -14.75
CA LYS A 81 1.41 -11.67 -14.87
C LYS A 81 0.49 -12.12 -13.72
N ALA A 82 0.79 -11.68 -12.50
CA ALA A 82 -0.05 -11.97 -11.34
C ALA A 82 -1.46 -11.35 -11.52
N ALA A 83 -1.55 -10.10 -11.94
CA ALA A 83 -2.81 -9.40 -12.15
C ALA A 83 -3.71 -10.10 -13.18
N LEU A 84 -3.15 -10.56 -14.29
CA LEU A 84 -3.91 -11.29 -15.31
C LEU A 84 -4.48 -12.62 -14.80
N ASN A 85 -3.77 -13.29 -13.90
CA ASN A 85 -4.25 -14.50 -13.26
C ASN A 85 -5.35 -14.21 -12.22
N TYR A 86 -5.13 -13.19 -11.39
CA TYR A 86 -6.12 -12.77 -10.37
C TYR A 86 -7.40 -12.21 -11.00
N ASP A 87 -7.32 -11.50 -12.11
CA ASP A 87 -8.50 -11.01 -12.82
C ASP A 87 -9.44 -12.14 -13.24
N LYS A 88 -8.87 -13.21 -13.84
CA LYS A 88 -9.63 -14.41 -14.21
C LYS A 88 -10.22 -15.12 -13.00
N LEU A 89 -9.47 -15.16 -11.89
CA LEU A 89 -9.94 -15.78 -10.66
C LEU A 89 -11.04 -14.96 -10.00
N LEU A 90 -10.89 -13.65 -9.90
CA LEU A 90 -11.91 -12.74 -9.38
C LEU A 90 -13.21 -12.82 -10.17
N ALA A 91 -13.14 -12.90 -11.51
CA ALA A 91 -14.33 -13.05 -12.35
C ALA A 91 -15.13 -14.33 -12.01
N LYS A 92 -14.44 -15.40 -11.58
CA LYS A 92 -15.10 -16.65 -11.13
C LYS A 92 -15.65 -16.56 -9.71
N LEU A 93 -14.95 -15.84 -8.83
CA LEU A 93 -15.31 -15.75 -7.41
C LEU A 93 -16.40 -14.71 -7.14
N ARG A 94 -16.54 -13.70 -7.98
CA ARG A 94 -17.63 -12.73 -7.90
C ARG A 94 -18.99 -13.45 -8.01
N ASN A 95 -19.88 -13.12 -7.09
CA ASN A 95 -21.19 -13.75 -6.94
C ASN A 95 -21.17 -15.25 -6.61
N SER A 96 -20.02 -15.82 -6.22
CA SER A 96 -19.93 -17.18 -5.69
C SER A 96 -20.64 -17.30 -4.33
N GLU A 97 -20.89 -18.51 -3.88
CA GLU A 97 -21.44 -18.76 -2.53
C GLU A 97 -20.48 -18.24 -1.44
N GLY A 98 -19.18 -18.45 -1.61
CA GLY A 98 -18.17 -17.95 -0.67
C GLY A 98 -18.16 -16.43 -0.56
N GLU A 99 -18.24 -15.70 -1.68
CA GLU A 99 -18.32 -14.24 -1.67
C GLU A 99 -19.58 -13.73 -0.98
N ARG A 100 -20.74 -14.35 -1.27
CA ARG A 100 -22.01 -14.01 -0.60
C ARG A 100 -21.95 -14.29 0.90
N SER A 101 -21.40 -15.43 1.31
CA SER A 101 -21.23 -15.79 2.71
C SER A 101 -20.42 -14.74 3.47
N ILE A 102 -19.30 -14.28 2.92
CA ILE A 102 -18.47 -13.23 3.54
C ILE A 102 -19.23 -11.91 3.64
N ARG A 103 -19.93 -11.49 2.59
CA ARG A 103 -20.76 -10.27 2.63
C ARG A 103 -21.85 -10.34 3.70
N ASP A 104 -22.50 -11.49 3.81
CA ASP A 104 -23.56 -11.69 4.81
C ASP A 104 -23.00 -11.69 6.23
N GLN A 105 -21.86 -12.31 6.47
CA GLN A 105 -21.15 -12.26 7.76
C GLN A 105 -20.76 -10.83 8.15
N GLN A 106 -20.21 -10.05 7.20
CA GLN A 106 -19.85 -8.66 7.42
C GLN A 106 -21.08 -7.80 7.75
N ASN A 107 -22.19 -7.99 7.02
CA ASN A 107 -23.43 -7.27 7.26
C ASN A 107 -24.04 -7.64 8.62
N ALA A 108 -24.05 -8.91 8.98
CA ALA A 108 -24.54 -9.39 10.28
C ALA A 108 -23.71 -8.82 11.44
N LEU A 109 -22.37 -8.78 11.29
CA LEU A 109 -21.48 -8.18 12.30
C LEU A 109 -21.79 -6.69 12.49
N ILE A 110 -21.88 -5.90 11.41
CA ILE A 110 -22.20 -4.47 11.45
C ILE A 110 -23.56 -4.23 12.10
N THR A 111 -24.56 -5.01 11.73
CA THR A 111 -25.90 -4.94 12.33
C THR A 111 -25.87 -5.23 13.81
N SER A 112 -25.16 -6.28 14.23
CA SER A 112 -25.01 -6.63 15.66
C SER A 112 -24.31 -5.53 16.45
N LEU A 113 -23.25 -4.91 15.90
CA LEU A 113 -22.54 -3.81 16.57
C LEU A 113 -23.41 -2.56 16.69
N ASN A 114 -24.19 -2.21 15.66
CA ASN A 114 -25.15 -1.10 15.73
C ASN A 114 -26.24 -1.33 16.78
N LEU A 115 -26.77 -2.55 16.89
CA LEU A 115 -27.74 -2.88 17.94
C LEU A 115 -27.14 -2.74 19.34
N LYS A 116 -25.90 -3.20 19.54
CA LYS A 116 -25.18 -3.05 20.82
C LYS A 116 -24.94 -1.57 21.16
N LEU A 117 -24.50 -0.75 20.20
CA LEU A 117 -24.31 0.69 20.39
C LEU A 117 -25.62 1.39 20.77
N SER A 118 -26.70 1.07 20.06
CA SER A 118 -28.04 1.59 20.40
C SER A 118 -28.46 1.19 21.81
N GLY A 119 -28.17 -0.06 22.22
CA GLY A 119 -28.44 -0.53 23.58
C GLY A 119 -27.66 0.24 24.65
N ILE A 120 -26.36 0.50 24.42
CA ILE A 120 -25.53 1.31 25.34
C ILE A 120 -26.03 2.75 25.38
N SER A 121 -26.36 3.35 24.23
CA SER A 121 -26.92 4.72 24.20
C SER A 121 -28.17 4.83 25.03
N LYS A 122 -29.12 3.89 24.95
CA LYS A 122 -30.33 3.86 25.77
C LYS A 122 -30.00 3.73 27.26
N LYS A 123 -29.02 2.88 27.63
CA LYS A 123 -28.59 2.75 29.03
C LYS A 123 -27.96 4.03 29.56
N ARG A 124 -27.19 4.75 28.76
CA ARG A 124 -26.61 6.04 29.12
C ARG A 124 -27.69 7.11 29.36
N THR A 125 -28.72 7.13 28.51
CA THR A 125 -29.86 8.05 28.70
C THR A 125 -30.57 7.74 30.01
N ARG A 126 -30.90 6.45 30.25
CA ARG A 126 -31.57 6.06 31.50
C ARG A 126 -30.72 6.32 32.72
N LEU A 127 -29.43 6.08 32.68
CA LEU A 127 -28.51 6.40 33.78
C LEU A 127 -28.54 7.89 34.14
N TYR A 128 -28.64 8.76 33.14
CA TYR A 128 -28.78 10.20 33.37
C TYR A 128 -30.15 10.56 33.99
N GLU A 129 -31.22 9.92 33.52
CA GLU A 129 -32.56 10.07 34.07
C GLU A 129 -32.60 9.66 35.55
N ASP A 130 -32.11 8.45 35.89
CA ASP A 130 -32.02 7.90 37.23
C ASP A 130 -31.21 8.82 38.19
N PHE A 131 -30.12 9.44 37.68
CA PHE A 131 -29.35 10.42 38.45
C PHE A 131 -30.11 11.73 38.68
N THR A 132 -30.79 12.27 37.66
CA THR A 132 -31.56 13.52 37.81
C THR A 132 -32.79 13.37 38.67
N GLU A 133 -33.35 12.15 38.77
CA GLU A 133 -34.46 11.78 39.63
C GLU A 133 -34.04 11.48 41.09
N GLY A 134 -32.71 11.48 41.35
CA GLY A 134 -32.15 11.22 42.67
C GLY A 134 -32.17 9.74 43.09
N VAL A 135 -32.34 8.84 42.11
CA VAL A 135 -32.25 7.35 42.32
C VAL A 135 -30.82 6.92 42.53
N LEU A 136 -29.86 7.62 41.88
CA LEU A 136 -28.42 7.36 41.99
C LEU A 136 -27.72 8.55 42.64
N ASP A 137 -26.71 8.26 43.47
CA ASP A 137 -25.81 9.29 43.96
C ASP A 137 -24.72 9.64 42.89
N GLU A 138 -23.91 10.67 43.21
CA GLU A 138 -22.89 11.17 42.28
C GLU A 138 -21.76 10.13 42.01
N GLU A 139 -21.39 9.33 43.02
CA GLU A 139 -20.33 8.30 42.88
C GLU A 139 -20.84 7.12 42.04
N GLU A 140 -22.05 6.66 42.30
CA GLU A 140 -22.70 5.59 41.54
C GLU A 140 -22.89 5.99 40.06
N TYR A 141 -23.38 7.23 39.83
CA TYR A 141 -23.51 7.77 38.48
C TYR A 141 -22.17 7.86 37.76
N ALA A 142 -21.16 8.44 38.40
CA ALA A 142 -19.83 8.60 37.79
C ALA A 142 -19.22 7.24 37.46
N PHE A 143 -19.32 6.25 38.34
CA PHE A 143 -18.82 4.90 38.10
C PHE A 143 -19.51 4.22 36.91
N ALA A 144 -20.85 4.21 36.90
CA ALA A 144 -21.62 3.59 35.83
C ALA A 144 -21.42 4.30 34.48
N LYS A 145 -21.39 5.65 34.51
CA LYS A 145 -21.13 6.47 33.33
C LYS A 145 -19.81 6.13 32.70
N LYS A 146 -18.73 6.04 33.48
CA LYS A 146 -17.40 5.68 32.98
C LYS A 146 -17.42 4.31 32.26
N ALA A 147 -18.07 3.33 32.89
CA ALA A 147 -18.18 1.99 32.30
C ALA A 147 -18.93 1.96 30.97
N TYR A 148 -20.04 2.73 30.86
CA TYR A 148 -20.78 2.82 29.61
C TYR A 148 -20.06 3.64 28.56
N ASP A 149 -19.32 4.70 28.93
CA ASP A 149 -18.52 5.49 28.02
C ASP A 149 -17.38 4.63 27.39
N GLU A 150 -16.69 3.83 28.21
CA GLU A 150 -15.66 2.91 27.73
C GLU A 150 -16.24 1.85 26.77
N GLN A 151 -17.40 1.26 27.11
CA GLN A 151 -18.08 0.31 26.22
C GLN A 151 -18.52 0.96 24.91
N TYR A 152 -19.02 2.17 24.95
CA TYR A 152 -19.44 2.92 23.76
C TYR A 152 -18.25 3.18 22.83
N VAL A 153 -17.13 3.62 23.37
CA VAL A 153 -15.90 3.88 22.59
C VAL A 153 -15.38 2.59 21.95
N ASP A 154 -15.31 1.48 22.70
CA ASP A 154 -14.86 0.19 22.14
C ASP A 154 -15.79 -0.31 21.03
N LEU A 155 -17.10 -0.28 21.24
CA LEU A 155 -18.07 -0.71 20.23
C LEU A 155 -18.04 0.19 18.99
N SER A 156 -17.85 1.52 19.14
CA SER A 156 -17.71 2.44 18.02
C SER A 156 -16.47 2.13 17.20
N ARG A 157 -15.32 1.93 17.85
CA ARG A 157 -14.08 1.54 17.18
C ARG A 157 -14.24 0.22 16.40
N ARG A 158 -14.88 -0.78 17.00
CA ARG A 158 -15.13 -2.09 16.36
C ARG A 158 -16.09 -1.96 15.18
N LEU A 159 -17.08 -1.07 15.26
CA LEU A 159 -17.99 -0.78 14.15
C LEU A 159 -17.24 -0.15 12.99
N ASP A 160 -16.40 0.85 13.26
CA ASP A 160 -15.60 1.52 12.24
C ASP A 160 -14.65 0.53 11.54
N GLU A 161 -13.96 -0.34 12.31
CA GLU A 161 -13.11 -1.40 11.77
C GLU A 161 -13.90 -2.38 10.88
N ALA A 162 -15.10 -2.77 11.30
CA ALA A 162 -15.96 -3.68 10.50
C ALA A 162 -16.43 -3.03 9.20
N VAL A 163 -16.83 -1.76 9.26
CA VAL A 163 -17.24 -0.98 8.08
C VAL A 163 -16.06 -0.82 7.11
N GLN A 164 -14.88 -0.46 7.61
CA GLN A 164 -13.67 -0.34 6.80
C GLN A 164 -13.27 -1.66 6.15
N ARG A 165 -13.36 -2.78 6.87
CA ARG A 165 -13.12 -4.12 6.31
C ARG A 165 -14.08 -4.44 5.17
N LYS A 166 -15.37 -4.14 5.34
CA LYS A 166 -16.38 -4.32 4.28
C LYS A 166 -16.08 -3.49 3.04
N VAL A 167 -15.71 -2.21 3.22
CA VAL A 167 -15.36 -1.32 2.09
C VAL A 167 -14.14 -1.84 1.35
N LYS A 168 -13.09 -2.21 2.07
CA LYS A 168 -11.86 -2.76 1.50
C LYS A 168 -12.10 -4.07 0.74
N PHE A 169 -12.91 -4.97 1.31
CA PHE A 169 -13.30 -6.21 0.62
C PHE A 169 -14.06 -5.91 -0.68
N ALA A 170 -15.03 -4.99 -0.65
CA ALA A 170 -15.78 -4.60 -1.84
C ALA A 170 -14.87 -3.98 -2.93
N GLU A 171 -13.90 -3.13 -2.54
CA GLU A 171 -12.91 -2.56 -3.45
C GLU A 171 -12.00 -3.63 -4.07
N ALA A 172 -11.53 -4.59 -3.27
CA ALA A 172 -10.69 -5.69 -3.72
C ALA A 172 -11.42 -6.59 -4.74
N MET A 173 -12.71 -6.86 -4.52
CA MET A 173 -13.55 -7.70 -5.38
C MET A 173 -14.19 -6.94 -6.56
N SER A 174 -14.03 -5.61 -6.61
CA SER A 174 -14.63 -4.76 -7.66
C SER A 174 -14.08 -5.06 -9.06
N GLU A 175 -14.89 -4.80 -10.09
CA GLU A 175 -14.43 -4.74 -11.48
C GLU A 175 -13.49 -3.56 -11.72
N ASP A 176 -13.69 -2.47 -10.97
CA ASP A 176 -12.85 -1.25 -11.00
C ASP A 176 -11.66 -1.32 -10.03
N ASN A 177 -11.16 -2.53 -9.73
CA ASN A 177 -9.98 -2.70 -8.89
C ASN A 177 -8.79 -1.94 -9.49
N LYS A 178 -8.35 -0.90 -8.78
CA LYS A 178 -7.34 0.06 -9.28
C LYS A 178 -6.00 -0.59 -9.60
N TRP A 179 -5.58 -1.57 -8.77
CA TRP A 179 -4.34 -2.31 -9.04
C TRP A 179 -4.45 -3.14 -10.33
N LEU A 180 -5.56 -3.86 -10.53
CA LEU A 180 -5.78 -4.62 -11.76
C LEU A 180 -5.84 -3.73 -12.99
N THR A 181 -6.54 -2.60 -12.89
CA THR A 181 -6.66 -1.62 -13.97
C THR A 181 -5.29 -1.07 -14.36
N LEU A 182 -4.47 -0.69 -13.37
CA LEU A 182 -3.11 -0.22 -13.61
C LEU A 182 -2.24 -1.32 -14.25
N MET A 183 -2.26 -2.54 -13.72
CA MET A 183 -1.44 -3.62 -14.27
C MET A 183 -1.86 -4.01 -15.70
N LYS A 184 -3.14 -3.90 -16.04
CA LYS A 184 -3.62 -4.10 -17.41
C LYS A 184 -3.16 -2.99 -18.35
N SER A 185 -3.19 -1.72 -17.93
CA SER A 185 -2.74 -0.60 -18.77
C SER A 185 -1.26 -0.70 -19.12
N VAL A 186 -0.43 -1.21 -18.22
CA VAL A 186 1.02 -1.35 -18.43
C VAL A 186 1.46 -2.72 -18.95
N SER A 187 0.52 -3.59 -19.30
CA SER A 187 0.80 -5.00 -19.67
C SER A 187 1.65 -5.17 -20.95
N GLY A 188 1.63 -4.18 -21.83
CA GLY A 188 2.43 -4.16 -23.07
C GLY A 188 3.81 -3.54 -22.93
N ALA A 189 4.21 -3.12 -21.74
CA ALA A 189 5.48 -2.42 -21.53
C ALA A 189 6.68 -3.35 -21.72
N THR A 190 7.54 -3.03 -22.69
CA THR A 190 8.79 -3.75 -22.99
C THR A 190 10.04 -2.98 -22.55
N MET A 191 9.87 -1.70 -22.20
CA MET A 191 10.95 -0.83 -21.70
C MET A 191 10.36 0.16 -20.68
N LEU A 192 11.21 0.64 -19.77
CA LEU A 192 10.83 1.71 -18.86
C LEU A 192 10.78 3.06 -19.58
N SER A 193 9.70 3.79 -19.34
CA SER A 193 9.57 5.21 -19.70
C SER A 193 9.26 6.02 -18.45
N GLN A 194 9.39 7.33 -18.52
CA GLN A 194 9.01 8.21 -17.41
C GLN A 194 7.54 8.03 -17.04
N GLU A 195 6.66 7.97 -18.05
CA GLU A 195 5.22 7.75 -17.85
C GLU A 195 4.93 6.44 -17.11
N LEU A 196 5.58 5.32 -17.53
CA LEU A 196 5.41 4.04 -16.86
C LEU A 196 5.86 4.08 -15.39
N VAL A 197 7.00 4.72 -15.11
CA VAL A 197 7.49 4.91 -13.74
C VAL A 197 6.56 5.80 -12.93
N ASP A 198 6.05 6.88 -13.54
CA ASP A 198 5.14 7.79 -12.86
C ASP A 198 3.78 7.17 -12.58
N GLU A 199 3.29 6.31 -13.44
CA GLU A 199 2.01 5.62 -13.26
C GLU A 199 2.09 4.45 -12.28
N SER A 200 3.18 3.65 -12.30
CA SER A 200 3.24 2.37 -11.60
C SER A 200 4.12 2.36 -10.34
N VAL A 201 5.15 3.21 -10.28
CA VAL A 201 6.13 3.19 -9.19
C VAL A 201 5.82 4.30 -8.17
N GLU A 202 5.68 3.91 -6.91
CA GLU A 202 5.62 4.83 -5.78
C GLU A 202 7.02 5.09 -5.22
N LEU A 203 7.77 4.00 -4.92
CA LEU A 203 9.10 4.10 -4.34
C LEU A 203 9.96 2.88 -4.73
N VAL A 204 11.26 3.10 -4.89
CA VAL A 204 12.28 2.05 -5.04
C VAL A 204 13.25 2.17 -3.87
N LYS A 205 13.41 1.10 -3.10
CA LYS A 205 14.41 1.02 -2.04
C LYS A 205 15.58 0.18 -2.54
N VAL A 206 16.79 0.68 -2.39
CA VAL A 206 18.02 -0.01 -2.79
C VAL A 206 18.73 -0.51 -1.55
N HIS A 207 19.01 -1.82 -1.51
CA HIS A 207 19.75 -2.49 -0.45
C HIS A 207 21.27 -2.44 -0.67
N GLU A 208 22.04 -2.79 0.35
CA GLU A 208 23.50 -2.78 0.30
C GLU A 208 24.08 -3.75 -0.78
N ASP A 209 23.44 -4.88 -0.98
CA ASP A 209 23.81 -5.88 -2.02
C ASP A 209 23.39 -5.46 -3.43
N GLY A 210 22.77 -4.28 -3.59
CA GLY A 210 22.27 -3.77 -4.85
C GLY A 210 20.95 -4.42 -5.31
N SER A 211 20.30 -5.22 -4.47
CA SER A 211 18.92 -5.65 -4.70
C SER A 211 17.94 -4.51 -4.46
N ILE A 212 16.73 -4.63 -5.01
CA ILE A 212 15.71 -3.59 -4.89
C ILE A 212 14.44 -4.13 -4.26
N GLU A 213 13.78 -3.29 -3.48
CA GLU A 213 12.39 -3.43 -3.07
C GLU A 213 11.56 -2.40 -3.83
N LEU A 214 10.63 -2.87 -4.67
CA LEU A 214 9.74 -2.02 -5.44
C LEU A 214 8.40 -1.85 -4.71
N VAL A 215 8.09 -0.61 -4.34
CA VAL A 215 6.76 -0.23 -3.88
C VAL A 215 5.99 0.32 -5.07
N THR A 216 4.95 -0.37 -5.48
CA THR A 216 4.09 0.05 -6.58
C THR A 216 2.88 0.81 -6.07
N LYS A 217 2.32 1.68 -6.90
CA LYS A 217 1.04 2.30 -6.63
C LYS A 217 -0.04 1.22 -6.47
N TYR A 218 -0.94 1.42 -5.52
CA TYR A 218 -1.99 0.45 -5.18
C TYR A 218 -1.49 -0.91 -4.70
N GLY A 219 -0.27 -0.98 -4.14
CA GLY A 219 0.27 -2.20 -3.54
C GLY A 219 -0.56 -2.70 -2.34
N ASP A 220 -1.20 -1.80 -1.61
CA ASP A 220 -2.17 -2.09 -0.56
C ASP A 220 -3.42 -2.78 -1.13
N ILE A 221 -3.95 -2.32 -2.27
CA ILE A 221 -5.09 -2.96 -2.95
C ILE A 221 -4.71 -4.33 -3.48
N TYR A 222 -3.47 -4.50 -3.97
CA TYR A 222 -2.96 -5.83 -4.33
C TYR A 222 -3.01 -6.79 -3.14
N ALA A 223 -2.45 -6.40 -2.00
CA ALA A 223 -2.44 -7.23 -0.79
C ALA A 223 -3.87 -7.60 -0.34
N LEU A 224 -4.77 -6.62 -0.34
CA LEU A 224 -6.20 -6.83 -0.05
C LEU A 224 -6.87 -7.77 -1.04
N THR A 225 -6.55 -7.66 -2.33
CA THR A 225 -7.11 -8.54 -3.38
C THR A 225 -6.69 -9.98 -3.14
N VAL A 226 -5.42 -10.23 -2.86
CA VAL A 226 -4.90 -11.57 -2.56
C VAL A 226 -5.56 -12.14 -1.32
N GLN A 227 -5.69 -11.34 -0.26
CA GLN A 227 -6.34 -11.76 0.98
C GLN A 227 -7.83 -12.08 0.75
N SER A 228 -8.57 -11.20 0.07
CA SER A 228 -10.00 -11.41 -0.21
C SER A 228 -10.26 -12.66 -1.04
N ILE A 229 -9.40 -12.96 -2.01
CA ILE A 229 -9.49 -14.21 -2.80
C ILE A 229 -9.35 -15.44 -1.90
N LYS A 230 -8.37 -15.44 -0.97
CA LYS A 230 -8.19 -16.54 -0.02
C LYS A 230 -9.41 -16.72 0.88
N GLU A 231 -9.90 -15.63 1.46
CA GLU A 231 -11.08 -15.63 2.33
C GLU A 231 -12.31 -16.22 1.60
N VAL A 232 -12.54 -15.83 0.33
CA VAL A 232 -13.65 -16.35 -0.48
C VAL A 232 -13.47 -17.84 -0.80
N GLN A 233 -12.24 -18.28 -1.11
CA GLN A 233 -11.95 -19.69 -1.37
C GLN A 233 -12.12 -20.58 -0.13
N GLU A 234 -11.76 -20.07 1.04
CA GLU A 234 -11.93 -20.78 2.32
C GLU A 234 -13.41 -20.84 2.76
N ALA A 235 -14.24 -19.93 2.27
CA ALA A 235 -15.69 -19.88 2.56
C ALA A 235 -16.55 -20.69 1.57
N MET A 236 -15.94 -21.32 0.56
CA MET A 236 -16.61 -22.19 -0.41
C MET A 236 -16.65 -23.64 0.05
#